data_61046f0f870bf806c068a56469f6cb0d
#
_entry.id   61046f0f870bf806c068a56469f6cb0d
#
_cell.length_a   1.000
_cell.length_b   1.000
_cell.length_c   1.000
_cell.angle_alpha   90.00
_cell.angle_beta   90.00
_cell.angle_gamma   90.00
#
_symmetry.space_group_name_H-M   'P 1'
#
loop_
_entity.id
_entity.type
_entity.pdbx_description
1 polymer ?
#
loop_
_entity_poly.entity_id
_entity_poly.type
_entity_poly.pdbx_seq_one_letter_code
_entity_poly.pdbx_strand_id
1 'polypeptide(L)'
;VTLYAMRACGIPVASEYFVYSPEYQHPHFWTVLRDTTGKFIQFGFNEFEASRINPGTDGRKKGKVYRYCFGVQDELFSGITKDNKVPALFRDRFITDVTANYFGENKVSVSVQSAYEDYIYLGVFSPGGWIPVDIAHNNKGNVTFRNLEPDVIYQPLISDGQNHRAAGFPFIYKNETVHLLKPDTTSMKKVVLKRKMSLMPTIAEFLYRAIIGSKIEVSTDLSFTRSDLVYQFND
;
A
#
# COMPACT_ATOMS: atom_id res chain seq x y z
N VAL A 1 17.24 16.74 -7.89
CA VAL A 1 17.72 18.06 -8.34
C VAL A 1 16.61 19.10 -8.27
N THR A 2 15.46 18.93 -8.94
CA THR A 2 14.35 19.89 -9.03
C THR A 2 13.87 20.41 -7.67
N LEU A 3 13.64 19.52 -6.71
CA LEU A 3 13.18 19.88 -5.36
C LEU A 3 14.14 20.84 -4.65
N TYR A 4 15.45 20.60 -4.73
CA TYR A 4 16.45 21.46 -4.10
C TYR A 4 16.56 22.82 -4.81
N ALA A 5 16.52 22.84 -6.14
CA ALA A 5 16.56 24.06 -6.91
C ALA A 5 15.34 24.97 -6.61
N MET A 6 14.15 24.40 -6.57
CA MET A 6 12.93 25.14 -6.24
C MET A 6 12.97 25.71 -4.82
N ARG A 7 13.43 24.93 -3.84
CA ARG A 7 13.61 25.40 -2.45
C ARG A 7 14.63 26.52 -2.33
N ALA A 8 15.74 26.42 -3.07
CA ALA A 8 16.74 27.51 -3.12
C ALA A 8 16.14 28.81 -3.67
N CYS A 9 15.12 28.74 -4.52
CA CYS A 9 14.35 29.89 -5.01
C CYS A 9 13.20 30.30 -4.08
N GLY A 10 13.07 29.71 -2.88
CA GLY A 10 11.99 30.02 -1.94
C GLY A 10 10.64 29.42 -2.29
N ILE A 11 10.58 28.48 -3.25
CA ILE A 11 9.34 27.84 -3.66
C ILE A 11 9.03 26.68 -2.69
N PRO A 12 7.85 26.65 -2.05
CA PRO A 12 7.48 25.63 -1.07
C PRO A 12 7.11 24.32 -1.75
N VAL A 13 8.05 23.39 -1.81
CA VAL A 13 7.86 22.06 -2.41
C VAL A 13 8.20 20.97 -1.41
N ALA A 14 7.52 19.83 -1.57
CA ALA A 14 7.77 18.61 -0.82
C ALA A 14 7.85 17.40 -1.76
N SER A 15 8.32 16.28 -1.23
CA SER A 15 8.26 14.98 -1.91
C SER A 15 7.19 14.11 -1.24
N GLU A 16 6.35 13.53 -2.05
CA GLU A 16 5.37 12.51 -1.65
C GLU A 16 5.67 11.19 -2.34
N TYR A 17 5.17 10.11 -1.74
CA TYR A 17 5.40 8.78 -2.25
C TYR A 17 4.34 7.79 -1.77
N PHE A 18 4.19 6.71 -2.49
CA PHE A 18 3.59 5.49 -1.98
C PHE A 18 4.66 4.40 -1.84
N VAL A 19 4.51 3.59 -0.82
CA VAL A 19 5.47 2.52 -0.49
C VAL A 19 5.50 1.46 -1.58
N TYR A 20 4.33 1.13 -2.10
CA TYR A 20 4.18 0.10 -3.11
C TYR A 20 2.84 0.21 -3.85
N SER A 21 2.87 0.20 -5.18
CA SER A 21 1.66 0.14 -5.99
C SER A 21 1.23 -1.32 -6.19
N PRO A 22 0.00 -1.70 -5.79
CA PRO A 22 -0.48 -3.07 -6.01
C PRO A 22 -0.62 -3.44 -7.50
N GLU A 23 -0.70 -2.45 -8.39
CA GLU A 23 -0.84 -2.68 -9.83
C GLU A 23 0.49 -2.70 -10.57
N TYR A 24 1.42 -1.80 -10.21
CA TYR A 24 2.71 -1.60 -10.91
C TYR A 24 3.91 -2.20 -10.20
N GLN A 25 3.73 -2.71 -9.00
CA GLN A 25 4.71 -3.52 -8.28
C GLN A 25 6.04 -2.81 -7.97
N HIS A 26 6.00 -1.50 -7.73
CA HIS A 26 7.16 -0.73 -7.31
C HIS A 26 6.75 0.52 -6.53
N PRO A 27 7.63 1.11 -5.71
CA PRO A 27 7.41 2.40 -5.10
C PRO A 27 7.47 3.51 -6.14
N HIS A 28 6.87 4.64 -5.85
CA HIS A 28 6.98 5.83 -6.68
C HIS A 28 7.02 7.09 -5.84
N PHE A 29 7.79 8.08 -6.31
CA PHE A 29 7.99 9.37 -5.68
C PHE A 29 7.65 10.47 -6.67
N TRP A 30 7.00 11.53 -6.20
CA TRP A 30 6.74 12.72 -6.99
C TRP A 30 6.93 13.98 -6.16
N THR A 31 6.92 15.11 -6.82
CA THR A 31 7.03 16.42 -6.17
C THR A 31 5.65 17.06 -6.06
N VAL A 32 5.43 17.76 -4.96
CA VAL A 32 4.24 18.58 -4.76
C VAL A 32 4.65 20.02 -4.45
N LEU A 33 3.91 20.96 -5.01
CA LEU A 33 4.03 22.39 -4.78
C LEU A 33 2.92 22.83 -3.83
N ARG A 34 3.26 23.52 -2.74
CA ARG A 34 2.26 24.20 -1.91
C ARG A 34 1.90 25.52 -2.55
N ASP A 35 0.66 25.67 -2.96
CA ASP A 35 0.18 26.89 -3.59
C ASP A 35 -0.16 28.00 -2.57
N THR A 36 -0.55 29.18 -3.07
CA THR A 36 -0.92 30.34 -2.24
C THR A 36 -2.20 30.15 -1.42
N THR A 37 -3.00 29.11 -1.72
CA THR A 37 -4.17 28.72 -0.91
C THR A 37 -3.83 27.70 0.17
N GLY A 38 -2.57 27.26 0.22
CA GLY A 38 -2.10 26.24 1.15
C GLY A 38 -2.32 24.79 0.67
N LYS A 39 -2.92 24.59 -0.50
CA LYS A 39 -3.10 23.26 -1.10
C LYS A 39 -1.81 22.76 -1.73
N PHE A 40 -1.63 21.45 -1.69
CA PHE A 40 -0.52 20.79 -2.38
C PHE A 40 -0.97 20.33 -3.76
N ILE A 41 -0.19 20.68 -4.77
CA ILE A 41 -0.44 20.39 -6.17
C ILE A 41 0.68 19.47 -6.64
N GLN A 42 0.31 18.32 -7.14
CA GLN A 42 1.24 17.34 -7.69
C GLN A 42 1.82 17.85 -9.01
N PHE A 43 3.11 17.64 -9.21
CA PHE A 43 3.75 17.83 -10.51
C PHE A 43 4.93 16.87 -10.65
N GLY A 44 5.24 16.50 -11.89
CA GLY A 44 6.39 15.68 -12.25
C GLY A 44 7.28 16.39 -13.24
N PHE A 45 8.59 16.41 -12.99
CA PHE A 45 9.52 16.93 -13.99
C PHE A 45 9.46 16.06 -15.24
N ASN A 46 9.11 16.66 -16.37
CA ASN A 46 8.87 16.01 -17.66
C ASN A 46 7.67 15.04 -17.74
N GLU A 47 6.85 14.93 -16.69
CA GLU A 47 5.67 14.08 -16.72
C GLU A 47 4.38 14.89 -16.84
N PHE A 48 4.18 15.85 -15.96
CA PHE A 48 3.01 16.72 -15.96
C PHE A 48 3.29 18.03 -15.21
N GLU A 49 2.64 19.11 -15.65
CA GLU A 49 2.78 20.43 -15.06
C GLU A 49 1.93 20.60 -13.79
N ALA A 50 2.36 21.47 -12.89
CA ALA A 50 1.57 21.86 -11.73
C ALA A 50 0.33 22.64 -12.18
N SER A 51 -0.86 22.11 -11.95
CA SER A 51 -2.12 22.73 -12.34
C SER A 51 -3.18 22.57 -11.25
N ARG A 52 -3.89 23.66 -10.95
CA ARG A 52 -5.06 23.63 -10.06
C ARG A 52 -6.32 23.12 -10.74
N ILE A 53 -6.39 23.31 -12.05
CA ILE A 53 -7.59 23.01 -12.85
C ILE A 53 -7.53 21.56 -13.33
N ASN A 54 -6.38 21.13 -13.81
CA ASN A 54 -6.14 19.78 -14.31
C ASN A 54 -4.97 19.17 -13.53
N PRO A 55 -5.20 18.72 -12.27
CA PRO A 55 -4.14 18.10 -11.52
C PRO A 55 -3.67 16.82 -12.23
N GLY A 56 -2.40 16.77 -12.52
CA GLY A 56 -1.79 15.58 -13.09
C GLY A 56 -1.97 14.39 -12.16
N THR A 57 -2.24 13.24 -12.73
CA THR A 57 -2.26 11.96 -12.00
C THR A 57 -1.61 10.90 -12.83
N ASP A 58 -0.85 10.05 -12.17
CA ASP A 58 -0.20 8.91 -12.83
C ASP A 58 -1.14 7.69 -13.00
N GLY A 59 -2.38 7.80 -12.52
CA GLY A 59 -3.40 6.74 -12.64
C GLY A 59 -3.11 5.47 -11.84
N ARG A 60 -1.97 5.39 -11.15
CA ARG A 60 -1.59 4.21 -10.37
C ARG A 60 -2.35 4.14 -9.05
N LYS A 61 -2.73 2.93 -8.64
CA LYS A 61 -3.19 2.67 -7.28
C LYS A 61 -2.03 2.82 -6.30
N LYS A 62 -2.26 3.55 -5.22
CA LYS A 62 -1.25 3.98 -4.24
C LYS A 62 -1.38 3.28 -2.90
N GLY A 63 -2.61 2.87 -2.56
CA GLY A 63 -2.96 2.35 -1.24
C GLY A 63 -2.87 3.42 -0.15
N LYS A 64 -1.66 3.90 0.13
CA LYS A 64 -1.37 4.96 1.10
C LYS A 64 -0.34 5.91 0.51
N VAL A 65 -0.45 7.20 0.86
CA VAL A 65 0.46 8.26 0.41
C VAL A 65 1.07 8.95 1.61
N TYR A 66 2.40 9.05 1.58
CA TYR A 66 3.19 9.72 2.61
C TYR A 66 3.95 10.89 2.03
N ARG A 67 4.17 11.91 2.87
CA ARG A 67 4.99 13.08 2.56
C ARG A 67 6.20 13.12 3.48
N TYR A 68 7.38 13.38 2.91
CA TYR A 68 8.57 13.67 3.70
C TYR A 68 8.46 15.05 4.35
N CYS A 69 8.73 15.09 5.65
CA CYS A 69 8.74 16.28 6.48
C CYS A 69 10.16 16.57 6.99
N PHE A 70 10.49 17.85 7.25
CA PHE A 70 11.76 18.21 7.89
C PHE A 70 11.71 18.11 9.41
N GLY A 71 10.53 18.34 9.98
CA GLY A 71 10.30 18.22 11.40
C GLY A 71 9.84 16.83 11.79
N VAL A 72 10.14 16.45 13.02
CA VAL A 72 9.68 15.20 13.61
C VAL A 72 8.14 15.21 13.69
N GLN A 73 7.53 14.13 13.26
CA GLN A 73 6.08 13.90 13.29
C GLN A 73 5.79 12.91 14.42
N ASP A 74 5.54 13.43 15.63
CA ASP A 74 5.36 12.57 16.80
C ASP A 74 3.98 11.89 16.85
N GLU A 75 2.99 12.42 16.13
CA GLU A 75 1.60 11.95 16.25
C GLU A 75 1.32 10.67 15.44
N LEU A 76 1.96 10.52 14.28
CA LEU A 76 1.62 9.44 13.34
C LEU A 76 1.93 8.04 13.91
N PHE A 77 3.07 7.92 14.58
CA PHE A 77 3.56 6.63 15.11
C PHE A 77 4.00 6.74 16.57
N SER A 78 3.36 7.61 17.36
CA SER A 78 3.73 7.81 18.75
C SER A 78 3.55 6.52 19.56
N GLY A 79 4.59 6.14 20.29
CA GLY A 79 4.62 4.91 21.10
C GLY A 79 5.09 3.65 20.33
N ILE A 80 5.09 3.65 18.99
CA ILE A 80 5.44 2.49 18.17
C ILE A 80 6.96 2.38 17.93
N THR A 81 7.67 3.49 17.92
CA THR A 81 9.06 3.63 17.43
C THR A 81 10.12 2.87 18.22
N LYS A 82 9.80 2.30 19.36
CA LYS A 82 10.77 1.64 20.24
C LYS A 82 10.84 0.12 20.08
N ASP A 83 9.91 -0.48 19.35
CA ASP A 83 9.88 -1.93 19.14
C ASP A 83 10.62 -2.30 17.84
N ASN A 84 11.67 -3.13 17.96
CA ASN A 84 12.42 -3.63 16.80
C ASN A 84 11.60 -4.54 15.88
N LYS A 85 10.44 -5.02 16.32
CA LYS A 85 9.51 -5.82 15.52
C LYS A 85 8.66 -4.96 14.56
N VAL A 86 8.68 -3.64 14.73
CA VAL A 86 7.94 -2.73 13.86
C VAL A 86 8.72 -2.55 12.55
N PRO A 87 8.09 -2.70 11.38
CA PRO A 87 8.70 -2.43 10.09
C PRO A 87 9.28 -1.01 9.98
N ALA A 88 10.37 -0.86 9.22
CA ALA A 88 11.14 0.38 9.16
C ALA A 88 10.31 1.63 8.78
N LEU A 89 9.32 1.48 7.90
CA LEU A 89 8.41 2.56 7.50
C LEU A 89 7.77 3.25 8.72
N PHE A 90 7.28 2.47 9.68
CA PHE A 90 6.54 2.98 10.84
C PHE A 90 7.47 3.45 11.98
N ARG A 91 8.77 3.37 11.78
CA ARG A 91 9.79 3.97 12.65
C ARG A 91 10.34 5.29 12.12
N ASP A 92 9.97 5.66 10.89
CA ASP A 92 10.36 6.94 10.29
C ASP A 92 9.50 8.06 10.87
N ARG A 93 10.13 8.95 11.61
CA ARG A 93 9.47 10.11 12.25
C ARG A 93 9.45 11.34 11.34
N PHE A 94 9.98 11.27 10.15
CA PHE A 94 10.05 12.38 9.19
C PHE A 94 9.05 12.22 8.03
N ILE A 95 8.01 11.44 8.24
CA ILE A 95 6.91 11.27 7.29
C ILE A 95 5.56 11.61 7.93
N THR A 96 4.61 12.04 7.11
CA THR A 96 3.21 12.20 7.49
C THR A 96 2.30 11.56 6.47
N ASP A 97 1.19 10.99 6.94
CA ASP A 97 0.13 10.44 6.07
C ASP A 97 -0.64 11.58 5.42
N VAL A 98 -0.63 11.64 4.11
CA VAL A 98 -1.35 12.62 3.31
C VAL A 98 -2.38 11.98 2.37
N THR A 99 -2.72 10.73 2.60
CA THR A 99 -3.66 9.96 1.79
C THR A 99 -5.01 10.64 1.64
N ALA A 100 -5.49 11.31 2.71
CA ALA A 100 -6.74 12.07 2.68
C ALA A 100 -6.73 13.21 1.63
N ASN A 101 -5.56 13.77 1.30
CA ASN A 101 -5.45 14.81 0.26
C ASN A 101 -5.81 14.29 -1.14
N TYR A 102 -5.74 12.97 -1.33
CA TYR A 102 -5.99 12.30 -2.61
C TYR A 102 -7.38 11.65 -2.68
N PHE A 103 -7.80 11.04 -1.58
CA PHE A 103 -8.98 10.16 -1.58
C PHE A 103 -10.06 10.57 -0.57
N GLY A 104 -9.85 11.71 0.11
CA GLY A 104 -10.73 12.15 1.19
C GLY A 104 -10.51 11.40 2.50
N GLU A 105 -11.12 11.90 3.56
CA GLU A 105 -11.09 11.26 4.88
C GLU A 105 -12.05 10.08 4.92
N ASN A 106 -11.56 8.95 5.41
CA ASN A 106 -12.40 7.79 5.71
C ASN A 106 -11.86 6.99 6.89
N LYS A 107 -12.73 6.16 7.46
CA LYS A 107 -12.40 5.22 8.54
C LYS A 107 -12.92 3.85 8.15
N VAL A 108 -12.01 2.87 8.10
CA VAL A 108 -12.29 1.51 7.65
C VAL A 108 -12.01 0.55 8.80
N SER A 109 -13.07 0.01 9.40
CA SER A 109 -12.96 -0.93 10.51
C SER A 109 -13.10 -2.36 10.01
N VAL A 110 -12.18 -3.23 10.44
CA VAL A 110 -12.18 -4.66 10.10
C VAL A 110 -11.94 -5.50 11.35
N SER A 111 -12.55 -6.68 11.38
CA SER A 111 -12.27 -7.67 12.41
C SER A 111 -11.08 -8.53 12.00
N VAL A 112 -10.20 -8.80 12.96
CA VAL A 112 -9.01 -9.65 12.78
C VAL A 112 -9.06 -10.85 13.72
N GLN A 113 -8.39 -11.93 13.34
CA GLN A 113 -8.37 -13.17 14.10
C GLN A 113 -7.42 -13.16 15.30
N SER A 114 -6.47 -12.21 15.31
CA SER A 114 -5.53 -12.05 16.41
C SER A 114 -6.01 -10.98 17.37
N ALA A 115 -6.32 -11.38 18.61
CA ALA A 115 -6.71 -10.48 19.69
C ALA A 115 -5.53 -10.03 20.57
N TYR A 116 -4.36 -10.66 20.42
CA TYR A 116 -3.22 -10.52 21.34
C TYR A 116 -2.13 -9.55 20.87
N GLU A 117 -2.10 -9.24 19.59
CA GLU A 117 -1.13 -8.29 19.04
C GLU A 117 -1.59 -6.87 19.28
N ASP A 118 -0.72 -6.00 19.77
CA ASP A 118 -1.04 -4.58 20.03
C ASP A 118 -1.31 -3.80 18.74
N TYR A 119 -0.64 -4.20 17.66
CA TYR A 119 -0.72 -3.54 16.36
C TYR A 119 -1.03 -4.51 15.24
N ILE A 120 -1.86 -4.05 14.32
CA ILE A 120 -2.14 -4.71 13.04
C ILE A 120 -1.67 -3.79 11.92
N TYR A 121 -1.00 -4.38 10.96
CA TYR A 121 -0.54 -3.67 9.77
C TYR A 121 -1.52 -3.87 8.63
N LEU A 122 -1.57 -2.89 7.74
CA LEU A 122 -2.32 -2.99 6.50
C LEU A 122 -1.36 -3.25 5.36
N GLY A 123 -1.54 -4.35 4.66
CA GLY A 123 -0.71 -4.73 3.52
C GLY A 123 -1.38 -4.51 2.19
N VAL A 124 -0.59 -4.14 1.18
CA VAL A 124 -0.96 -4.21 -0.24
C VAL A 124 -0.26 -5.37 -0.90
N PHE A 125 -0.86 -5.91 -1.96
CA PHE A 125 -0.34 -7.10 -2.64
C PHE A 125 0.96 -6.79 -3.39
N SER A 126 1.89 -7.73 -3.29
CA SER A 126 3.13 -7.80 -4.06
C SER A 126 3.37 -9.25 -4.50
N PRO A 127 4.03 -9.52 -5.63
CA PRO A 127 4.39 -10.88 -6.04
C PRO A 127 5.23 -11.65 -5.02
N GLY A 128 6.01 -10.92 -4.19
CA GLY A 128 6.81 -11.50 -3.12
C GLY A 128 6.09 -11.63 -1.78
N GLY A 129 4.80 -11.28 -1.71
CA GLY A 129 4.01 -11.28 -0.47
C GLY A 129 3.26 -9.97 -0.25
N TRP A 130 2.85 -9.70 0.97
CA TRP A 130 2.15 -8.49 1.36
C TRP A 130 3.12 -7.46 1.91
N ILE A 131 3.05 -6.24 1.42
CA ILE A 131 3.89 -5.13 1.87
C ILE A 131 3.10 -4.24 2.82
N PRO A 132 3.51 -4.06 4.06
CA PRO A 132 2.84 -3.19 5.01
C PRO A 132 2.91 -1.73 4.55
N VAL A 133 1.77 -1.07 4.49
CA VAL A 133 1.62 0.33 4.08
C VAL A 133 0.94 1.20 5.13
N ASP A 134 0.31 0.61 6.14
CA ASP A 134 -0.30 1.32 7.26
C ASP A 134 -0.27 0.47 8.53
N ILE A 135 -0.48 1.10 9.69
CA ILE A 135 -0.49 0.46 11.00
C ILE A 135 -1.62 1.04 11.85
N ALA A 136 -2.29 0.19 12.63
CA ALA A 136 -3.31 0.63 13.56
C ALA A 136 -3.32 -0.21 14.84
N HIS A 137 -3.79 0.39 15.94
CA HIS A 137 -4.00 -0.32 17.19
C HIS A 137 -5.08 -1.40 17.05
N ASN A 138 -4.78 -2.54 17.63
CA ASN A 138 -5.74 -3.64 17.76
C ASN A 138 -6.55 -3.50 19.04
N ASN A 139 -7.82 -3.21 18.87
CA ASN A 139 -8.76 -3.19 19.99
C ASN A 139 -9.48 -4.53 20.09
N LYS A 140 -8.84 -5.51 20.74
CA LYS A 140 -9.40 -6.86 20.99
C LYS A 140 -9.99 -7.52 19.74
N GLY A 141 -9.26 -7.48 18.64
CA GLY A 141 -9.68 -8.08 17.38
C GLY A 141 -10.45 -7.15 16.45
N ASN A 142 -10.60 -5.87 16.81
CA ASN A 142 -11.16 -4.84 15.93
C ASN A 142 -10.11 -3.76 15.65
N VAL A 143 -9.89 -3.48 14.39
CA VAL A 143 -8.88 -2.54 13.92
C VAL A 143 -9.53 -1.52 13.00
N THR A 144 -9.14 -0.25 13.16
CA THR A 144 -9.63 0.85 12.32
C THR A 144 -8.46 1.53 11.64
N PHE A 145 -8.38 1.37 10.33
CA PHE A 145 -7.48 2.13 9.47
C PHE A 145 -8.15 3.42 9.01
N ARG A 146 -7.34 4.41 8.64
CA ARG A 146 -7.83 5.72 8.21
C ARG A 146 -7.29 6.06 6.83
N ASN A 147 -8.08 6.82 6.09
CA ASN A 147 -7.67 7.43 4.83
C ASN A 147 -7.14 6.39 3.84
N LEU A 148 -7.96 5.38 3.52
CA LEU A 148 -7.61 4.35 2.54
C LEU A 148 -8.03 4.77 1.14
N GLU A 149 -7.23 4.40 0.15
CA GLU A 149 -7.64 4.50 -1.26
C GLU A 149 -8.73 3.49 -1.55
N PRO A 150 -9.87 3.92 -2.15
CA PRO A 150 -10.92 2.99 -2.58
C PRO A 150 -10.46 2.05 -3.70
N ASP A 151 -11.14 0.92 -3.83
CA ASP A 151 -10.91 -0.08 -4.89
C ASP A 151 -9.50 -0.68 -4.90
N VAL A 152 -8.84 -0.74 -3.74
CA VAL A 152 -7.59 -1.46 -3.50
C VAL A 152 -7.89 -2.67 -2.62
N ILE A 153 -7.24 -3.79 -2.92
CA ILE A 153 -7.30 -4.97 -2.06
C ILE A 153 -6.25 -4.83 -0.96
N TYR A 154 -6.71 -4.86 0.27
CA TYR A 154 -5.89 -4.78 1.46
C TYR A 154 -5.93 -6.08 2.26
N GLN A 155 -4.85 -6.37 2.94
CA GLN A 155 -4.71 -7.52 3.84
C GLN A 155 -4.32 -7.05 5.23
N PRO A 156 -5.11 -7.33 6.28
CA PRO A 156 -4.64 -7.17 7.65
C PRO A 156 -3.49 -8.13 7.94
N LEU A 157 -2.40 -7.64 8.52
CA LEU A 157 -1.16 -8.38 8.75
C LEU A 157 -0.71 -8.30 10.20
N ILE A 158 -0.04 -9.35 10.64
CA ILE A 158 0.83 -9.37 11.82
C ILE A 158 2.26 -9.37 11.34
N SER A 159 3.14 -8.68 12.04
CA SER A 159 4.57 -8.58 11.71
C SER A 159 5.44 -8.96 12.90
N ASP A 160 6.53 -9.66 12.63
CA ASP A 160 7.65 -9.84 13.57
C ASP A 160 8.83 -8.89 13.29
N GLY A 161 8.62 -7.92 12.38
CA GLY A 161 9.60 -6.95 11.91
C GLY A 161 10.25 -7.33 10.58
N GLN A 162 10.30 -8.59 10.24
CA GLN A 162 10.87 -9.11 8.99
C GLN A 162 9.82 -9.87 8.15
N ASN A 163 9.01 -10.69 8.79
CA ASN A 163 8.01 -11.50 8.14
C ASN A 163 6.61 -10.97 8.44
N HIS A 164 5.72 -11.14 7.49
CA HIS A 164 4.32 -10.74 7.60
C HIS A 164 3.42 -11.93 7.33
N ARG A 165 2.41 -12.10 8.19
CA ARG A 165 1.39 -13.13 8.02
C ARG A 165 -0.01 -12.52 8.12
N ALA A 166 -0.99 -13.15 7.49
CA ALA A 166 -2.37 -12.69 7.52
C ALA A 166 -2.93 -12.68 8.95
N ALA A 167 -3.59 -11.58 9.33
CA ALA A 167 -4.31 -11.43 10.59
C ALA A 167 -5.82 -11.61 10.43
N GLY A 168 -6.32 -11.72 9.19
CA GLY A 168 -7.73 -11.85 8.86
C GLY A 168 -7.90 -12.05 7.36
N PHE A 169 -9.13 -11.95 6.87
CA PHE A 169 -9.39 -12.01 5.44
C PHE A 169 -8.95 -10.72 4.73
N PRO A 170 -8.49 -10.81 3.47
CA PRO A 170 -8.34 -9.63 2.63
C PRO A 170 -9.69 -8.93 2.46
N PHE A 171 -9.63 -7.64 2.19
CA PHE A 171 -10.84 -6.86 1.93
C PHE A 171 -10.60 -5.80 0.85
N ILE A 172 -11.68 -5.35 0.26
CA ILE A 172 -11.70 -4.16 -0.60
C ILE A 172 -12.61 -3.12 0.03
N TYR A 173 -12.14 -1.87 0.09
CA TYR A 173 -12.94 -0.73 0.50
C TYR A 173 -13.52 -0.06 -0.74
N LYS A 174 -14.83 -0.07 -0.88
CA LYS A 174 -15.53 0.44 -2.06
C LYS A 174 -16.89 0.99 -1.69
N ASN A 175 -17.28 2.16 -2.24
CA ASN A 175 -18.55 2.81 -1.97
C ASN A 175 -18.84 2.92 -0.45
N GLU A 176 -17.84 3.39 0.31
CA GLU A 176 -17.89 3.56 1.77
C GLU A 176 -18.17 2.26 2.55
N THR A 177 -18.04 1.11 1.89
CA THR A 177 -18.32 -0.22 2.45
C THR A 177 -17.10 -1.12 2.39
N VAL A 178 -16.93 -1.95 3.42
CA VAL A 178 -15.91 -2.99 3.48
C VAL A 178 -16.47 -4.30 2.92
N HIS A 179 -15.85 -4.81 1.89
CA HIS A 179 -16.18 -6.11 1.30
C HIS A 179 -15.08 -7.10 1.65
N LEU A 180 -15.34 -8.03 2.56
CA LEU A 180 -14.39 -9.10 2.90
C LEU A 180 -14.31 -10.12 1.76
N LEU A 181 -13.10 -10.44 1.35
CA LEU A 181 -12.82 -11.45 0.33
C LEU A 181 -12.66 -12.82 1.01
N LYS A 182 -13.78 -13.45 1.34
CA LYS A 182 -13.80 -14.79 1.94
C LYS A 182 -13.91 -15.84 0.83
N PRO A 183 -13.18 -16.98 0.95
CA PRO A 183 -13.36 -18.09 0.03
C PRO A 183 -14.78 -18.66 0.17
N ASP A 184 -15.43 -18.88 -0.96
CA ASP A 184 -16.66 -19.66 -1.00
C ASP A 184 -16.30 -21.13 -1.19
N THR A 185 -16.36 -21.89 -0.11
CA THR A 185 -16.05 -23.33 -0.11
C THR A 185 -17.22 -24.19 -0.57
N THR A 186 -18.40 -23.60 -0.77
CA THR A 186 -19.63 -24.32 -1.17
C THR A 186 -19.82 -24.36 -2.68
N SER A 187 -19.21 -23.42 -3.41
CA SER A 187 -19.36 -23.30 -4.86
C SER A 187 -17.98 -23.19 -5.54
N MET A 188 -17.46 -24.34 -5.95
CA MET A 188 -16.21 -24.37 -6.71
C MET A 188 -16.43 -23.93 -8.16
N LYS A 189 -15.68 -22.93 -8.61
CA LYS A 189 -15.72 -22.44 -9.99
C LYS A 189 -14.37 -22.66 -10.66
N LYS A 190 -14.40 -23.14 -11.91
CA LYS A 190 -13.19 -23.14 -12.73
C LYS A 190 -12.83 -21.70 -13.09
N VAL A 191 -11.64 -21.26 -12.68
CA VAL A 191 -11.13 -19.93 -12.96
C VAL A 191 -9.99 -20.05 -13.96
N VAL A 192 -10.01 -19.19 -14.97
CA VAL A 192 -8.90 -19.04 -15.91
C VAL A 192 -8.15 -17.76 -15.52
N LEU A 193 -6.96 -17.92 -14.97
CA LEU A 193 -6.11 -16.80 -14.64
C LEU A 193 -5.38 -16.33 -15.91
N LYS A 194 -5.50 -15.04 -16.20
CA LYS A 194 -4.76 -14.41 -17.29
C LYS A 194 -3.89 -13.32 -16.71
N ARG A 195 -2.60 -13.36 -17.01
CA ARG A 195 -1.70 -12.28 -16.65
C ARG A 195 -1.91 -11.09 -17.60
N LYS A 196 -2.05 -9.90 -17.02
CA LYS A 196 -1.96 -8.66 -17.79
C LYS A 196 -0.49 -8.41 -18.09
N MET A 197 -0.10 -8.49 -19.34
CA MET A 197 1.27 -8.19 -19.78
C MET A 197 1.56 -6.69 -19.66
N SER A 198 2.81 -6.35 -19.32
CA SER A 198 3.29 -4.98 -19.46
C SER A 198 3.21 -4.53 -20.93
N LEU A 199 2.92 -3.25 -21.14
CA LEU A 199 2.92 -2.66 -22.48
C LEU A 199 4.33 -2.54 -23.09
N MET A 200 5.39 -2.65 -22.27
CA MET A 200 6.77 -2.62 -22.71
C MET A 200 7.32 -4.05 -22.88
N PRO A 201 7.62 -4.49 -24.12
CA PRO A 201 8.10 -5.86 -24.38
C PRO A 201 9.33 -6.25 -23.56
N THR A 202 10.32 -5.35 -23.42
CA THR A 202 11.54 -5.59 -22.64
C THR A 202 11.28 -5.80 -21.15
N ILE A 203 10.34 -5.04 -20.57
CA ILE A 203 9.93 -5.21 -19.17
C ILE A 203 9.10 -6.49 -19.03
N ALA A 204 8.25 -6.79 -20.02
CA ALA A 204 7.47 -8.03 -20.03
C ALA A 204 8.37 -9.26 -20.02
N GLU A 205 9.41 -9.28 -20.85
CA GLU A 205 10.37 -10.40 -20.91
C GLU A 205 11.15 -10.56 -19.59
N PHE A 206 11.62 -9.46 -19.01
CA PHE A 206 12.30 -9.49 -17.71
C PHE A 206 11.40 -10.04 -16.61
N LEU A 207 10.16 -9.54 -16.52
CA LEU A 207 9.19 -9.99 -15.52
C LEU A 207 8.76 -11.44 -15.76
N TYR A 208 8.69 -11.88 -17.02
CA TYR A 208 8.34 -13.26 -17.35
C TYR A 208 9.41 -14.23 -16.85
N ARG A 209 10.67 -13.95 -17.11
CA ARG A 209 11.79 -14.74 -16.59
C ARG A 209 11.82 -14.81 -15.06
N ALA A 210 11.43 -13.72 -14.39
CA ALA A 210 11.43 -13.66 -12.94
C ALA A 210 10.35 -14.55 -12.27
N ILE A 211 9.32 -15.00 -13.01
CA ILE A 211 8.26 -15.87 -12.46
C ILE A 211 8.44 -17.34 -12.79
N ILE A 212 9.36 -17.69 -13.71
CA ILE A 212 9.67 -19.10 -14.01
C ILE A 212 10.14 -19.78 -12.72
N GLY A 213 9.56 -20.92 -12.43
CA GLY A 213 9.81 -21.66 -11.20
C GLY A 213 9.00 -21.18 -9.97
N SER A 214 8.35 -20.02 -10.06
CA SER A 214 7.46 -19.54 -9.01
C SER A 214 6.20 -20.42 -8.93
N LYS A 215 5.56 -20.44 -7.74
CA LYS A 215 4.34 -21.19 -7.50
C LYS A 215 3.19 -20.26 -7.16
N ILE A 216 2.00 -20.59 -7.62
CA ILE A 216 0.75 -20.10 -7.05
C ILE A 216 0.20 -21.19 -6.15
N GLU A 217 -0.01 -20.86 -4.90
CA GLU A 217 -0.62 -21.73 -3.92
C GLU A 217 -1.97 -21.14 -3.50
N VAL A 218 -2.96 -21.99 -3.40
CA VAL A 218 -4.28 -21.65 -2.89
C VAL A 218 -4.54 -22.51 -1.67
N SER A 219 -4.95 -21.91 -0.58
CA SER A 219 -5.26 -22.60 0.66
C SER A 219 -6.54 -22.07 1.27
N THR A 220 -7.31 -22.94 1.87
CA THR A 220 -8.41 -22.59 2.78
C THR A 220 -7.90 -22.27 4.18
N ASP A 221 -6.64 -22.58 4.47
CA ASP A 221 -5.95 -22.25 5.71
C ASP A 221 -5.16 -20.93 5.54
N LEU A 222 -5.49 -19.93 6.35
CA LEU A 222 -4.84 -18.61 6.32
C LEU A 222 -3.35 -18.66 6.65
N SER A 223 -2.89 -19.67 7.36
CA SER A 223 -1.47 -19.88 7.69
C SER A 223 -0.69 -20.62 6.61
N PHE A 224 -1.37 -21.10 5.56
CA PHE A 224 -0.78 -21.89 4.48
C PHE A 224 0.03 -23.09 4.96
N THR A 225 -0.39 -23.73 6.07
CA THR A 225 0.24 -24.97 6.54
C THR A 225 0.00 -26.13 5.57
N ARG A 226 -1.06 -26.03 4.77
CA ARG A 226 -1.39 -26.92 3.67
C ARG A 226 -1.93 -26.12 2.49
N SER A 227 -1.42 -26.40 1.29
CA SER A 227 -1.96 -25.85 0.05
C SER A 227 -2.95 -26.81 -0.57
N ASP A 228 -4.16 -26.31 -0.88
CA ASP A 228 -5.24 -27.09 -1.52
C ASP A 228 -5.06 -27.17 -3.04
N LEU A 229 -4.37 -26.17 -3.63
CA LEU A 229 -3.98 -26.11 -5.02
C LEU A 229 -2.58 -25.51 -5.14
N VAL A 230 -1.74 -26.12 -5.94
CA VAL A 230 -0.40 -25.61 -6.29
C VAL A 230 -0.27 -25.57 -7.80
N TYR A 231 0.08 -24.44 -8.34
CA TYR A 231 0.44 -24.28 -9.76
C TYR A 231 1.85 -23.73 -9.85
N GLN A 232 2.71 -24.38 -10.62
CA GLN A 232 4.08 -23.92 -10.86
C GLN A 232 4.20 -23.38 -12.28
N PHE A 233 4.82 -22.22 -12.42
CA PHE A 233 5.16 -21.65 -13.73
C PHE A 233 6.40 -22.37 -14.27
N ASN A 234 6.21 -23.05 -15.38
CA ASN A 234 7.28 -23.71 -16.13
C ASN A 234 7.59 -22.89 -17.38
N ASP A 235 8.72 -23.20 -18.04
CA ASP A 235 9.12 -22.63 -19.33
C ASP A 235 8.07 -22.86 -20.43
#